data_2ae14d04f566a32d8274dc6f1d80fa45
#
_entry.id   2ae14d04f566a32d8274dc6f1d80fa45
#
_cell.length_a   1.000
_cell.length_b   1.000
_cell.length_c   1.000
_cell.angle_alpha   90.00
_cell.angle_beta   90.00
_cell.angle_gamma   90.00
#
_symmetry.space_group_name_H-M   'P 1'
#
loop_
_entity.id
_entity.type
_entity.pdbx_description
1 polymer ?
#
loop_
_entity_poly.entity_id
_entity_poly.type
_entity_poly.pdbx_seq_one_letter_code
_entity_poly.pdbx_strand_id
1 'polypeptide(L)'
;MLRLALLAALLNVASSTNAAGIAFLKSNKDQEGVVELPSGLQYKVLRKGTGDSHPTANSPCECHYEGRTATAYPSGATFDSSYARGTPTTFAPNQVIKGWTEAMQLMVEGDKWELYIPSDLAYGDRGRPPKIGGGDCLIFTIEILKIKGGKVAASKEEV
;
A
#
# COMPACT_ATOMS: atom_id res chain seq x y z
N MET A 1 20.23 -31.76 -31.85
CA MET A 1 20.03 -30.42 -31.29
C MET A 1 19.18 -30.57 -30.03
N LEU A 2 19.84 -30.48 -28.87
CA LEU A 2 19.21 -30.67 -27.56
C LEU A 2 18.72 -29.31 -27.07
N ARG A 3 17.40 -29.11 -27.00
CA ARG A 3 16.84 -27.89 -26.41
C ARG A 3 16.85 -28.03 -24.88
N LEU A 4 17.78 -27.33 -24.25
CA LEU A 4 17.78 -27.15 -22.80
C LEU A 4 16.59 -26.28 -22.43
N ALA A 5 15.53 -26.89 -21.86
CA ALA A 5 14.46 -26.16 -21.20
C ALA A 5 15.00 -25.64 -19.87
N LEU A 6 15.21 -24.34 -19.76
CA LEU A 6 15.54 -23.68 -18.50
C LEU A 6 14.28 -23.66 -17.66
N LEU A 7 14.17 -24.61 -16.72
CA LEU A 7 13.12 -24.60 -15.70
C LEU A 7 13.50 -23.52 -14.69
N ALA A 8 12.92 -22.32 -14.83
CA ALA A 8 13.01 -21.30 -13.79
C ALA A 8 12.23 -21.80 -12.59
N ALA A 9 12.94 -22.30 -11.58
CA ALA A 9 12.36 -22.56 -10.26
C ALA A 9 11.92 -21.23 -9.68
N LEU A 10 10.62 -20.94 -9.76
CA LEU A 10 10.00 -19.90 -8.97
C LEU A 10 10.16 -20.32 -7.50
N LEU A 11 11.11 -19.71 -6.81
CA LEU A 11 11.18 -19.76 -5.36
C LEU A 11 9.88 -19.13 -4.86
N ASN A 12 8.93 -19.98 -4.55
CA ASN A 12 7.68 -19.60 -3.90
C ASN A 12 8.03 -19.28 -2.46
N VAL A 13 8.43 -18.03 -2.20
CA VAL A 13 8.58 -17.54 -0.83
C VAL A 13 7.17 -17.59 -0.24
N ALA A 14 6.97 -18.47 0.73
CA ALA A 14 5.68 -18.57 1.41
C ALA A 14 5.32 -17.21 2.00
N SER A 15 4.16 -16.67 1.61
CA SER A 15 3.65 -15.41 2.15
C SER A 15 3.37 -15.57 3.63
N SER A 16 3.74 -14.57 4.45
CA SER A 16 3.35 -14.49 5.85
C SER A 16 1.88 -14.12 6.05
N THR A 17 1.18 -13.75 4.97
CA THR A 17 -0.23 -13.37 4.99
C THR A 17 -1.10 -14.57 5.37
N ASN A 18 -2.01 -14.37 6.33
CA ASN A 18 -2.93 -15.42 6.79
C ASN A 18 -3.97 -15.79 5.71
N ALA A 19 -4.70 -16.89 5.94
CA ALA A 19 -5.63 -17.42 4.96
C ALA A 19 -6.73 -16.41 4.55
N ALA A 20 -7.25 -15.64 5.50
CA ALA A 20 -8.26 -14.61 5.23
C ALA A 20 -7.71 -13.49 4.34
N GLY A 21 -6.48 -13.04 4.60
CA GLY A 21 -5.79 -12.04 3.80
C GLY A 21 -5.48 -12.54 2.38
N ILE A 22 -5.02 -13.78 2.25
CA ILE A 22 -4.76 -14.41 0.94
C ILE A 22 -6.05 -14.47 0.11
N ALA A 23 -7.15 -14.95 0.71
CA ALA A 23 -8.44 -15.04 0.03
C ALA A 23 -8.95 -13.66 -0.39
N PHE A 24 -8.82 -12.66 0.50
CA PHE A 24 -9.18 -11.27 0.21
C PHE A 24 -8.40 -10.75 -1.02
N LEU A 25 -7.08 -10.80 -0.99
CA LEU A 25 -6.23 -10.29 -2.08
C LEU A 25 -6.48 -11.00 -3.41
N LYS A 26 -6.72 -12.31 -3.35
CA LYS A 26 -7.03 -13.11 -4.55
C LYS A 26 -8.30 -12.64 -5.25
N SER A 27 -9.35 -12.31 -4.50
CA SER A 27 -10.59 -11.81 -5.09
C SER A 27 -10.52 -10.30 -5.41
N ASN A 28 -9.76 -9.53 -4.63
CA ASN A 28 -9.67 -8.09 -4.79
C ASN A 28 -8.94 -7.65 -6.07
N LYS A 29 -7.92 -8.40 -6.49
CA LYS A 29 -7.14 -8.07 -7.69
C LYS A 29 -7.98 -8.00 -8.97
N ASP A 30 -9.11 -8.70 -9.01
CA ASP A 30 -10.02 -8.75 -10.15
C ASP A 30 -11.13 -7.69 -10.09
N GLN A 31 -11.15 -6.87 -9.01
CA GLN A 31 -12.12 -5.78 -8.88
C GLN A 31 -11.75 -4.62 -9.81
N GLU A 32 -12.79 -3.93 -10.29
CA GLU A 32 -12.62 -2.77 -11.17
C GLU A 32 -11.74 -1.69 -10.54
N GLY A 33 -10.74 -1.25 -11.30
CA GLY A 33 -9.81 -0.18 -10.89
C GLY A 33 -8.69 -0.64 -9.96
N VAL A 34 -8.64 -1.91 -9.57
CA VAL A 34 -7.55 -2.46 -8.75
C VAL A 34 -6.37 -2.83 -9.63
N VAL A 35 -5.20 -2.40 -9.23
CA VAL A 35 -3.90 -2.71 -9.86
C VAL A 35 -3.07 -3.52 -8.87
N GLU A 36 -2.48 -4.62 -9.32
CA GLU A 36 -1.54 -5.42 -8.54
C GLU A 36 -0.11 -5.16 -9.05
N LEU A 37 0.79 -4.80 -8.16
CA LEU A 37 2.20 -4.59 -8.46
C LEU A 37 2.99 -5.91 -8.28
N PRO A 38 4.19 -6.02 -8.89
CA PRO A 38 5.03 -7.21 -8.74
C PRO A 38 5.36 -7.60 -7.30
N SER A 39 5.38 -6.63 -6.39
CA SER A 39 5.58 -6.85 -4.95
C SER A 39 4.43 -7.58 -4.25
N GLY A 40 3.27 -7.65 -4.89
CA GLY A 40 2.02 -8.12 -4.29
C GLY A 40 1.18 -7.01 -3.67
N LEU A 41 1.68 -5.78 -3.62
CA LEU A 41 0.87 -4.62 -3.26
C LEU A 41 -0.24 -4.43 -4.29
N GLN A 42 -1.47 -4.23 -3.81
CA GLN A 42 -2.59 -3.82 -4.66
C GLN A 42 -3.02 -2.42 -4.27
N TYR A 43 -3.50 -1.66 -5.24
CA TYR A 43 -4.05 -0.33 -4.98
C TYR A 43 -5.19 0.02 -5.92
N LYS A 44 -6.00 0.97 -5.50
CA LYS A 44 -7.06 1.58 -6.30
C LYS A 44 -7.01 3.08 -6.11
N VAL A 45 -7.00 3.82 -7.23
CA VAL A 45 -7.06 5.28 -7.19
C VAL A 45 -8.49 5.71 -6.91
N LEU A 46 -8.72 6.35 -5.76
CA LEU A 46 -10.03 6.89 -5.39
C LEU A 46 -10.23 8.32 -5.91
N ARG A 47 -9.15 9.09 -5.91
CA ARG A 47 -9.11 10.44 -6.47
C ARG A 47 -7.72 10.70 -7.03
N LYS A 48 -7.65 11.16 -8.28
CA LYS A 48 -6.41 11.60 -8.90
C LYS A 48 -6.10 13.03 -8.47
N GLY A 49 -4.89 13.25 -7.97
CA GLY A 49 -4.39 14.57 -7.63
C GLY A 49 -3.94 15.37 -8.84
N THR A 50 -3.58 16.61 -8.61
CA THR A 50 -3.08 17.53 -9.64
C THR A 50 -1.57 17.78 -9.56
N GLY A 51 -0.88 17.14 -8.61
CA GLY A 51 0.57 17.21 -8.50
C GLY A 51 1.26 16.64 -9.74
N ASP A 52 2.46 17.12 -9.98
CA ASP A 52 3.30 16.73 -11.13
C ASP A 52 4.57 15.97 -10.73
N SER A 53 4.69 15.67 -9.45
CA SER A 53 5.91 15.09 -8.89
C SER A 53 5.61 14.09 -7.79
N HIS A 54 6.44 13.05 -7.70
CA HIS A 54 6.42 12.05 -6.65
C HIS A 54 7.37 12.43 -5.51
N PRO A 55 7.09 12.00 -4.26
CA PRO A 55 8.07 12.10 -3.19
C PRO A 55 9.23 11.13 -3.46
N THR A 56 10.41 11.49 -2.97
CA THR A 56 11.52 10.54 -2.82
C THR A 56 11.33 9.72 -1.55
N ALA A 57 12.15 8.69 -1.34
CA ALA A 57 12.10 7.87 -0.12
C ALA A 57 12.26 8.69 1.17
N ASN A 58 12.94 9.82 1.10
CA ASN A 58 13.25 10.69 2.26
C ASN A 58 12.32 11.90 2.40
N SER A 59 11.39 12.10 1.48
CA SER A 59 10.56 13.31 1.46
C SER A 59 9.45 13.25 2.48
N PRO A 60 9.41 14.13 3.50
CA PRO A 60 8.27 14.21 4.40
C PRO A 60 7.01 14.58 3.63
N CYS A 61 5.96 13.80 3.81
CA CYS A 61 4.65 14.03 3.21
C CYS A 61 3.60 14.22 4.30
N GLU A 62 2.82 15.27 4.17
CA GLU A 62 1.64 15.47 5.00
C GLU A 62 0.49 14.65 4.42
N CYS A 63 -0.03 13.73 5.23
CA CYS A 63 -1.01 12.74 4.80
C CYS A 63 -2.22 12.69 5.73
N HIS A 64 -3.39 12.45 5.15
CA HIS A 64 -4.50 11.83 5.87
C HIS A 64 -4.57 10.35 5.54
N TYR A 65 -4.98 9.56 6.50
CA TYR A 65 -5.10 8.12 6.33
C TYR A 65 -6.07 7.48 7.31
N GLU A 66 -6.54 6.31 6.96
CA GLU A 66 -7.19 5.38 7.89
C GLU A 66 -6.87 3.93 7.50
N GLY A 67 -6.81 3.04 8.48
CA GLY A 67 -6.46 1.65 8.27
C GLY A 67 -7.44 0.68 8.92
N ARG A 68 -7.69 -0.43 8.22
CA ARG A 68 -8.48 -1.59 8.67
C ARG A 68 -7.75 -2.88 8.35
N THR A 69 -8.06 -3.91 9.10
CA THR A 69 -7.71 -5.28 8.68
C THR A 69 -8.65 -5.74 7.58
N ALA A 70 -8.25 -6.73 6.80
CA ALA A 70 -9.10 -7.29 5.73
C ALA A 70 -10.44 -7.81 6.26
N THR A 71 -10.46 -8.34 7.48
CA THR A 71 -11.69 -8.84 8.12
C THR A 71 -12.62 -7.73 8.56
N ALA A 72 -12.12 -6.52 8.83
CA ALA A 72 -12.91 -5.35 9.20
C ALA A 72 -13.37 -4.51 7.99
N TYR A 73 -12.71 -4.69 6.84
CA TYR A 73 -13.05 -3.96 5.62
C TYR A 73 -14.39 -4.44 5.03
N PRO A 74 -15.24 -3.56 4.44
CA PRO A 74 -15.00 -2.14 4.26
C PRO A 74 -15.56 -1.24 5.38
N SER A 75 -16.46 -1.73 6.21
CA SER A 75 -17.29 -0.90 7.11
C SER A 75 -16.99 -1.09 8.58
N GLY A 76 -16.12 -2.02 8.95
CA GLY A 76 -15.73 -2.25 10.33
C GLY A 76 -14.83 -1.16 10.91
N ALA A 77 -14.49 -1.30 12.19
CA ALA A 77 -13.68 -0.32 12.89
C ALA A 77 -12.28 -0.17 12.28
N THR A 78 -11.80 1.07 12.22
CA THR A 78 -10.39 1.36 11.91
C THR A 78 -9.51 1.05 13.13
N PHE A 79 -8.30 0.56 12.90
CA PHE A 79 -7.30 0.45 13.96
C PHE A 79 -6.54 1.78 14.17
N ASP A 80 -6.49 2.64 13.16
CA ASP A 80 -5.92 3.98 13.22
C ASP A 80 -6.54 4.87 12.14
N SER A 81 -6.73 6.16 12.44
CA SER A 81 -7.30 7.14 11.51
C SER A 81 -6.89 8.56 11.88
N SER A 82 -6.18 9.23 10.98
CA SER A 82 -5.91 10.67 11.11
C SER A 82 -7.15 11.51 10.88
N TYR A 83 -8.10 11.01 10.08
CA TYR A 83 -9.40 11.68 9.90
C TYR A 83 -10.18 11.75 11.21
N ALA A 84 -10.19 10.66 11.98
CA ALA A 84 -10.86 10.63 13.29
C ALA A 84 -10.21 11.59 14.29
N ARG A 85 -8.89 11.79 14.20
CA ARG A 85 -8.17 12.77 15.04
C ARG A 85 -8.36 14.21 14.57
N GLY A 86 -8.82 14.43 13.34
CA GLY A 86 -9.00 15.74 12.75
C GLY A 86 -7.69 16.45 12.37
N THR A 87 -6.56 15.74 12.34
CA THR A 87 -5.23 16.30 12.07
C THR A 87 -4.42 15.38 11.18
N PRO A 88 -3.85 15.89 10.07
CA PRO A 88 -2.95 15.10 9.24
C PRO A 88 -1.65 14.75 9.99
N THR A 89 -0.98 13.72 9.51
CA THR A 89 0.31 13.26 10.03
C THR A 89 1.37 13.35 8.95
N THR A 90 2.59 13.71 9.33
CA THR A 90 3.71 13.79 8.40
C THR A 90 4.59 12.54 8.49
N PHE A 91 4.80 11.86 7.37
CA PHE A 91 5.68 10.70 7.21
C PHE A 91 6.56 10.87 5.97
N ALA A 92 7.81 10.41 6.04
CA ALA A 92 8.58 10.11 4.83
C ALA A 92 8.33 8.66 4.41
N PRO A 93 8.38 8.32 3.10
CA PRO A 93 8.16 6.95 2.64
C PRO A 93 9.03 5.88 3.30
N ASN A 94 10.27 6.22 3.69
CA ASN A 94 11.19 5.31 4.37
C ASN A 94 10.94 5.14 5.88
N GLN A 95 9.95 5.79 6.45
CA GLN A 95 9.60 5.75 7.89
C GLN A 95 8.37 4.90 8.19
N VAL A 96 7.78 4.26 7.19
CA VAL A 96 6.50 3.56 7.28
C VAL A 96 6.62 2.12 6.77
N ILE A 97 5.56 1.33 6.87
CA ILE A 97 5.56 -0.04 6.36
C ILE A 97 5.87 -0.09 4.86
N LYS A 98 6.46 -1.18 4.40
CA LYS A 98 6.95 -1.35 3.02
C LYS A 98 5.90 -1.04 1.96
N GLY A 99 4.65 -1.45 2.16
CA GLY A 99 3.55 -1.16 1.23
C GLY A 99 3.32 0.33 1.06
N TRP A 100 3.41 1.11 2.12
CA TRP A 100 3.33 2.57 2.04
C TRP A 100 4.56 3.19 1.36
N THR A 101 5.74 2.69 1.69
CA THR A 101 7.00 3.14 1.07
C THR A 101 6.92 3.05 -0.45
N GLU A 102 6.42 1.94 -0.96
CA GLU A 102 6.24 1.72 -2.39
C GLU A 102 5.15 2.62 -2.97
N ALA A 103 3.96 2.62 -2.37
CA ALA A 103 2.81 3.38 -2.88
C ALA A 103 3.06 4.89 -2.90
N MET A 104 3.59 5.45 -1.81
CA MET A 104 3.81 6.90 -1.72
C MET A 104 4.73 7.43 -2.81
N GLN A 105 5.72 6.66 -3.24
CA GLN A 105 6.64 7.04 -4.32
C GLN A 105 6.01 6.96 -5.72
N LEU A 106 4.82 6.40 -5.83
CA LEU A 106 4.01 6.38 -7.06
C LEU A 106 2.90 7.43 -7.05
N MET A 107 2.62 8.03 -5.90
CA MET A 107 1.57 9.02 -5.73
C MET A 107 2.09 10.43 -5.97
N VAL A 108 1.17 11.35 -6.25
CA VAL A 108 1.43 12.80 -6.34
C VAL A 108 0.57 13.55 -5.33
N GLU A 109 0.87 14.84 -5.12
CA GLU A 109 0.04 15.69 -4.25
C GLU A 109 -1.41 15.71 -4.73
N GLY A 110 -2.34 15.51 -3.80
CA GLY A 110 -3.78 15.46 -4.04
C GLY A 110 -4.32 14.06 -4.35
N ASP A 111 -3.45 13.08 -4.61
CA ASP A 111 -3.89 11.69 -4.77
C ASP A 111 -4.51 11.16 -3.49
N LYS A 112 -5.59 10.40 -3.66
CA LYS A 112 -6.19 9.58 -2.62
C LYS A 112 -6.33 8.16 -3.16
N TRP A 113 -5.62 7.23 -2.54
CA TRP A 113 -5.58 5.83 -2.94
C TRP A 113 -6.09 4.93 -1.82
N GLU A 114 -6.64 3.80 -2.21
CA GLU A 114 -6.87 2.68 -1.32
C GLU A 114 -5.80 1.62 -1.59
N LEU A 115 -5.09 1.23 -0.54
CA LEU A 115 -4.00 0.25 -0.60
C LEU A 115 -4.45 -1.04 0.06
N TYR A 116 -4.14 -2.17 -0.56
CA TYR A 116 -4.41 -3.51 -0.06
C TYR A 116 -3.06 -4.20 0.11
N ILE A 117 -2.63 -4.36 1.35
CA ILE A 117 -1.24 -4.63 1.68
C ILE A 117 -1.12 -6.03 2.30
N PRO A 118 -0.45 -6.99 1.62
CA PRO A 118 -0.15 -8.28 2.23
C PRO A 118 0.75 -8.09 3.45
N SER A 119 0.69 -9.01 4.40
CA SER A 119 1.43 -8.88 5.66
C SER A 119 2.95 -8.77 5.48
N ASP A 120 3.50 -9.37 4.41
CA ASP A 120 4.92 -9.26 4.07
C ASP A 120 5.39 -7.82 3.82
N LEU A 121 4.46 -6.96 3.41
CA LEU A 121 4.68 -5.52 3.18
C LEU A 121 4.12 -4.66 4.32
N ALA A 122 3.69 -5.27 5.41
CA ALA A 122 3.12 -4.62 6.59
C ALA A 122 3.83 -5.09 7.87
N TYR A 123 3.16 -5.80 8.76
CA TYR A 123 3.70 -6.19 10.05
C TYR A 123 4.05 -7.68 10.17
N GLY A 124 4.02 -8.44 9.07
CA GLY A 124 4.48 -9.82 9.01
C GLY A 124 3.77 -10.77 9.96
N ASP A 125 4.48 -11.83 10.38
CA ASP A 125 3.98 -12.87 11.27
C ASP A 125 3.66 -12.37 12.68
N ARG A 126 4.31 -11.31 13.12
CA ARG A 126 4.10 -10.77 14.48
C ARG A 126 2.84 -9.93 14.59
N GLY A 127 2.45 -9.26 13.49
CA GLY A 127 1.42 -8.24 13.55
C GLY A 127 1.85 -7.04 14.41
N ARG A 128 0.87 -6.31 14.89
CA ARG A 128 1.02 -5.20 15.85
C ARG A 128 -0.11 -5.27 16.88
N PRO A 129 0.00 -6.18 17.86
CA PRO A 129 -1.05 -6.39 18.86
C PRO A 129 -1.35 -5.11 19.65
N PRO A 130 -2.57 -4.94 20.16
CA PRO A 130 -3.69 -5.89 20.08
C PRO A 130 -4.54 -5.76 18.81
N LYS A 131 -4.37 -4.71 18.01
CA LYS A 131 -5.30 -4.37 16.92
C LYS A 131 -5.02 -5.08 15.59
N ILE A 132 -3.77 -5.44 15.35
CA ILE A 132 -3.32 -6.10 14.12
C ILE A 132 -2.71 -7.44 14.50
N GLY A 133 -3.33 -8.52 14.04
CA GLY A 133 -2.85 -9.88 14.25
C GLY A 133 -1.71 -10.27 13.33
N GLY A 134 -1.05 -11.37 13.65
CA GLY A 134 -0.01 -11.94 12.80
C GLY A 134 -0.57 -12.36 11.45
N GLY A 135 0.10 -11.99 10.39
CA GLY A 135 -0.32 -12.31 9.03
C GLY A 135 -1.49 -11.50 8.49
N ASP A 136 -1.98 -10.49 9.19
CA ASP A 136 -3.11 -9.68 8.72
C ASP A 136 -2.76 -8.89 7.47
N CYS A 137 -3.60 -9.02 6.44
CA CYS A 137 -3.66 -8.11 5.32
C CYS A 137 -4.33 -6.80 5.77
N LEU A 138 -3.74 -5.68 5.40
CA LEU A 138 -4.23 -4.36 5.81
C LEU A 138 -4.77 -3.58 4.62
N ILE A 139 -5.88 -2.87 4.85
CA ILE A 139 -6.43 -1.94 3.87
C ILE A 139 -6.30 -0.53 4.44
N PHE A 140 -5.59 0.32 3.69
CA PHE A 140 -5.44 1.72 4.03
C PHE A 140 -6.04 2.62 2.96
N THR A 141 -6.78 3.62 3.37
CA THR A 141 -6.97 4.82 2.56
C THR A 141 -5.85 5.77 2.92
N ILE A 142 -5.14 6.29 1.93
CA ILE A 142 -4.08 7.29 2.09
C ILE A 142 -4.30 8.44 1.12
N GLU A 143 -4.11 9.65 1.61
CA GLU A 143 -4.21 10.89 0.84
C GLU A 143 -2.96 11.73 1.08
N ILE A 144 -2.21 12.06 0.02
CA ILE A 144 -1.08 12.97 0.12
C ILE A 144 -1.57 14.40 -0.06
N LEU A 145 -1.51 15.18 1.02
CA LEU A 145 -1.90 16.59 1.00
C LEU A 145 -0.76 17.46 0.48
N LYS A 146 0.46 17.19 0.92
CA LYS A 146 1.65 17.97 0.57
C LYS A 146 2.93 17.17 0.68
N ILE A 147 3.82 17.34 -0.28
CA ILE A 147 5.19 16.84 -0.25
C ILE A 147 6.10 17.99 0.21
N LYS A 148 6.74 17.82 1.37
CA LYS A 148 7.54 18.89 2.02
C LYS A 148 9.04 18.81 1.71
N GLY A 149 9.51 17.74 1.07
CA GLY A 149 10.91 17.51 0.76
C GLY A 149 11.21 17.52 -0.73
N GLY A 150 12.28 16.83 -1.10
CA GLY A 150 12.67 16.61 -2.50
C GLY A 150 11.57 15.90 -3.28
N LYS A 151 11.50 16.18 -4.57
CA LYS A 151 10.49 15.62 -5.48
C LYS A 151 11.15 15.11 -6.75
N VAL A 152 10.53 14.10 -7.35
CA VAL A 152 10.90 13.57 -8.66
C VAL A 152 9.74 13.81 -9.61
N ALA A 153 9.98 14.42 -10.76
CA ALA A 153 8.94 14.67 -11.76
C ALA A 153 8.27 13.36 -12.17
N ALA A 154 6.93 13.33 -12.15
CA ALA A 154 6.16 12.22 -12.70
C ALA A 154 6.33 12.18 -14.23
N SER A 155 6.33 10.98 -14.81
CA SER A 155 6.37 10.85 -16.26
C SER A 155 5.06 11.37 -16.89
N LYS A 156 5.14 11.87 -18.14
CA LYS A 156 3.94 12.36 -18.85
C LYS A 156 2.88 11.26 -19.09
N GLU A 157 3.24 10.00 -18.94
CA GLU A 157 2.35 8.85 -19.09
C GLU A 157 1.61 8.50 -17.78
N GLU A 158 2.09 9.04 -16.64
CA GLU A 158 1.53 8.77 -15.30
C GLU A 158 0.57 9.88 -14.80
N VAL A 159 0.50 11.01 -15.50
CA VAL A 159 -0.29 12.20 -15.11
C VAL A 159 -1.67 12.23 -15.77
#